data_417f6e5b92e2351772a83bab4862354a
#
_entry.id   417f6e5b92e2351772a83bab4862354a
#
_cell.length_a   1.000
_cell.length_b   1.000
_cell.length_c   1.000
_cell.angle_alpha   90.00
_cell.angle_beta   90.00
_cell.angle_gamma   90.00
#
_symmetry.space_group_name_H-M   'P 1'
#
loop_
_entity.id
_entity.type
_entity.pdbx_description
1 polymer ?
#
loop_
_entity_poly.entity_id
_entity_poly.type
_entity_poly.pdbx_seq_one_letter_code
_entity_poly.pdbx_strand_id
1 'polypeptide(L)'
;MNTYIFLQQYWWFVVSLLGAILVFLLFVQGGNSLIFCLGKTEEQRKMIINSTGRKWEFTFTTLVTFGGAFFASFPLFYSTSFGGAYWLWMIILFTFVLQAVSYEFQSKAGNLLGKKAYRVFLVLNGVVGPVLLGGAVATFFTGSAFYINKGNIADTMM
;
A
#
# COMPACT_ATOMS: atom_id res chain seq x y z
N MET A 1 -29.10 2.69 24.83
CA MET A 1 -27.82 2.92 24.14
C MET A 1 -28.16 3.65 22.84
N ASN A 2 -27.63 4.84 22.60
CA ASN A 2 -27.99 5.61 21.39
C ASN A 2 -27.56 4.84 20.15
N THR A 3 -28.48 4.57 19.24
CA THR A 3 -28.21 3.88 17.96
C THR A 3 -27.02 4.47 17.20
N TYR A 4 -26.85 5.79 17.30
CA TYR A 4 -25.75 6.51 16.72
C TYR A 4 -24.37 6.06 17.27
N ILE A 5 -24.23 5.95 18.59
CA ILE A 5 -22.99 5.49 19.25
C ILE A 5 -22.68 4.04 18.85
N PHE A 6 -23.70 3.20 18.81
CA PHE A 6 -23.54 1.81 18.38
C PHE A 6 -23.03 1.71 16.95
N LEU A 7 -23.59 2.48 16.01
CA LEU A 7 -23.16 2.51 14.62
C LEU A 7 -21.73 3.05 14.46
N GLN A 8 -21.33 4.04 15.24
CA GLN A 8 -19.96 4.51 15.25
C GLN A 8 -18.96 3.44 15.72
N GLN A 9 -19.27 2.74 16.81
CA GLN A 9 -18.43 1.67 17.34
C GLN A 9 -18.33 0.50 16.37
N TYR A 10 -19.46 0.12 15.75
CA TYR A 10 -19.50 -0.91 14.72
C TYR A 10 -18.61 -0.55 13.53
N TRP A 11 -18.72 0.69 13.03
CA TRP A 11 -17.88 1.16 11.92
C TRP A 11 -16.41 1.21 12.28
N TRP A 12 -16.08 1.67 13.47
CA TRP A 12 -14.71 1.63 13.99
C TRP A 12 -14.14 0.21 13.98
N PHE A 13 -14.91 -0.75 14.46
CA PHE A 13 -14.50 -2.15 14.44
C PHE A 13 -14.22 -2.65 13.03
N VAL A 14 -15.10 -2.39 12.08
CA VAL A 14 -14.94 -2.81 10.67
C VAL A 14 -13.68 -2.20 10.05
N VAL A 15 -13.46 -0.91 10.20
CA VAL A 15 -12.28 -0.21 9.65
C VAL A 15 -10.98 -0.74 10.31
N SER A 16 -10.99 -0.96 11.61
CA SER A 16 -9.84 -1.51 12.34
C SER A 16 -9.50 -2.93 11.90
N LEU A 17 -10.52 -3.76 11.68
CA LEU A 17 -10.34 -5.12 11.17
C LEU A 17 -9.72 -5.12 9.77
N LEU A 18 -10.21 -4.27 8.86
CA LEU A 18 -9.62 -4.10 7.53
C LEU A 18 -8.17 -3.64 7.59
N GLY A 19 -7.85 -2.70 8.48
CA GLY A 19 -6.48 -2.25 8.72
C GLY A 19 -5.57 -3.36 9.23
N ALA A 20 -6.04 -4.19 10.16
CA ALA A 20 -5.28 -5.33 10.68
C ALA A 20 -4.99 -6.37 9.57
N ILE A 21 -5.99 -6.68 8.74
CA ILE A 21 -5.82 -7.57 7.58
C ILE A 21 -4.81 -6.97 6.60
N LEU A 22 -4.89 -5.68 6.33
CA LEU A 22 -3.96 -5.00 5.43
C LEU A 22 -2.51 -5.11 5.93
N VAL A 23 -2.26 -4.86 7.21
CA VAL A 23 -0.93 -4.98 7.81
C VAL A 23 -0.38 -6.39 7.61
N PHE A 24 -1.18 -7.43 7.88
CA PHE A 24 -0.78 -8.81 7.65
C PHE A 24 -0.43 -9.06 6.17
N LEU A 25 -1.25 -8.59 5.24
CA LEU A 25 -1.02 -8.76 3.80
C LEU A 25 0.22 -8.02 3.32
N LEU A 26 0.56 -6.88 3.90
CA LEU A 26 1.78 -6.13 3.58
C LEU A 26 3.04 -6.89 4.05
N PHE A 27 2.99 -7.61 5.17
CA PHE A 27 4.07 -8.52 5.55
C PHE A 27 4.28 -9.62 4.51
N VAL A 28 3.20 -10.24 4.03
CA VAL A 28 3.28 -11.25 2.96
C VAL A 28 3.85 -10.65 1.68
N GLN A 29 3.44 -9.43 1.36
CA GLN A 29 3.95 -8.68 0.20
C GLN A 29 5.45 -8.35 0.34
N GLY A 30 5.91 -8.01 1.52
CA GLY A 30 7.31 -7.78 1.83
C GLY A 30 8.20 -8.99 1.48
N GLY A 31 7.63 -10.20 1.45
CA GLY A 31 8.30 -11.41 0.96
C GLY A 31 8.84 -11.31 -0.48
N ASN A 32 8.30 -10.40 -1.30
CA ASN A 32 8.85 -10.11 -2.63
C ASN A 32 10.30 -9.60 -2.58
N SER A 33 10.69 -8.92 -1.52
CA SER A 33 12.07 -8.46 -1.33
C SER A 33 13.08 -9.61 -1.26
N LEU A 34 12.63 -10.80 -0.87
CA LEU A 34 13.45 -11.99 -0.68
C LEU A 34 13.62 -12.84 -1.96
N ILE A 35 13.01 -12.46 -3.08
CA ILE A 35 13.02 -13.25 -4.34
C ILE A 35 14.45 -13.61 -4.76
N PHE A 36 15.40 -12.67 -4.70
CA PHE A 36 16.78 -12.90 -5.09
C PHE A 36 17.63 -13.50 -3.96
N CYS A 37 17.25 -13.29 -2.70
CA CYS A 37 17.97 -13.83 -1.55
C CYS A 37 17.70 -15.34 -1.35
N LEU A 38 16.43 -15.72 -1.39
CA LEU A 38 16.00 -17.10 -1.18
C LEU A 38 16.00 -17.92 -2.46
N GLY A 39 15.61 -17.29 -3.58
CA GLY A 39 15.55 -17.95 -4.88
C GLY A 39 16.90 -17.98 -5.58
N LYS A 40 17.69 -19.01 -5.35
CA LYS A 40 19.00 -19.21 -6.02
C LYS A 40 18.84 -19.71 -7.45
N THR A 41 17.88 -20.59 -7.69
CA THR A 41 17.56 -21.13 -9.02
C THR A 41 16.35 -20.45 -9.63
N GLU A 42 16.19 -20.54 -10.96
CA GLU A 42 15.03 -20.00 -11.69
C GLU A 42 13.71 -20.64 -11.22
N GLU A 43 13.71 -21.91 -10.88
CA GLU A 43 12.54 -22.63 -10.39
C GLU A 43 12.12 -22.14 -9.02
N GLN A 44 13.07 -21.94 -8.12
CA GLN A 44 12.81 -21.39 -6.78
C GLN A 44 12.24 -19.97 -6.87
N ARG A 45 12.77 -19.12 -7.75
CA ARG A 45 12.23 -17.77 -7.97
C ARG A 45 10.80 -17.79 -8.50
N LYS A 46 10.50 -18.67 -9.47
CA LYS A 46 9.14 -18.88 -9.96
C LYS A 46 8.20 -19.34 -8.85
N MET A 47 8.64 -20.23 -7.98
CA MET A 47 7.83 -20.72 -6.86
C MET A 47 7.48 -19.60 -5.89
N ILE A 48 8.47 -18.77 -5.51
CA ILE A 48 8.24 -17.59 -4.64
C ILE A 48 7.26 -16.61 -5.31
N ILE A 49 7.49 -16.25 -6.57
CA ILE A 49 6.64 -15.33 -7.31
C ILE A 49 5.21 -15.86 -7.46
N ASN A 50 5.03 -17.15 -7.71
CA ASN A 50 3.71 -17.76 -7.79
C ASN A 50 2.99 -17.76 -6.44
N SER A 51 3.72 -17.95 -5.35
CA SER A 51 3.15 -17.93 -3.99
C SER A 51 2.65 -16.52 -3.62
N THR A 52 3.48 -15.49 -3.84
CA THR A 52 3.11 -14.10 -3.56
C THR A 52 2.12 -13.56 -4.58
N GLY A 53 2.26 -13.95 -5.84
CA GLY A 53 1.43 -13.51 -6.96
C GLY A 53 -0.04 -13.92 -6.87
N ARG A 54 -0.36 -15.02 -6.19
CA ARG A 54 -1.77 -15.41 -5.97
C ARG A 54 -2.52 -14.51 -5.00
N LYS A 55 -1.82 -13.69 -4.23
CA LYS A 55 -2.40 -12.85 -3.18
C LYS A 55 -2.28 -11.36 -3.46
N TRP A 56 -1.60 -10.96 -4.52
CA TRP A 56 -1.37 -9.55 -4.80
C TRP A 56 -2.66 -8.76 -5.04
N GLU A 57 -3.61 -9.34 -5.77
CA GLU A 57 -4.92 -8.72 -6.00
C GLU A 57 -5.67 -8.50 -4.70
N PHE A 58 -5.66 -9.49 -3.82
CA PHE A 58 -6.30 -9.39 -2.51
C PHE A 58 -5.64 -8.31 -1.64
N THR A 59 -4.31 -8.21 -1.66
CA THR A 59 -3.58 -7.16 -0.94
C THR A 59 -3.93 -5.78 -1.48
N PHE A 60 -3.95 -5.62 -2.80
CA PHE A 60 -4.29 -4.35 -3.43
C PHE A 60 -5.76 -3.95 -3.19
N THR A 61 -6.67 -4.89 -3.34
CA THR A 61 -8.10 -4.65 -3.07
C THR A 61 -8.32 -4.28 -1.61
N THR A 62 -7.65 -4.96 -0.68
CA THR A 62 -7.74 -4.63 0.76
C THR A 62 -7.17 -3.23 1.05
N LEU A 63 -6.06 -2.85 0.41
CA LEU A 63 -5.50 -1.50 0.53
C LEU A 63 -6.49 -0.43 0.07
N VAL A 64 -7.10 -0.61 -1.10
CA VAL A 64 -8.06 0.35 -1.65
C VAL A 64 -9.33 0.40 -0.80
N THR A 65 -9.83 -0.75 -0.36
CA THR A 65 -11.03 -0.83 0.49
C THR A 65 -10.79 -0.18 1.86
N PHE A 66 -9.66 -0.47 2.49
CA PHE A 66 -9.28 0.16 3.76
C PHE A 66 -9.10 1.66 3.60
N GLY A 67 -8.36 2.10 2.57
CA GLY A 67 -8.15 3.51 2.28
C GLY A 67 -9.46 4.25 2.05
N GLY A 68 -10.36 3.71 1.22
CA GLY A 68 -11.67 4.29 0.96
C GLY A 68 -12.53 4.38 2.21
N ALA A 69 -12.62 3.31 3.00
CA ALA A 69 -13.38 3.28 4.25
C ALA A 69 -12.81 4.25 5.30
N PHE A 70 -11.48 4.30 5.43
CA PHE A 70 -10.79 5.20 6.35
C PHE A 70 -10.98 6.67 5.97
N PHE A 71 -10.81 7.03 4.70
CA PHE A 71 -11.00 8.39 4.22
C PHE A 71 -12.45 8.85 4.30
N ALA A 72 -13.41 7.96 4.04
CA ALA A 72 -14.83 8.26 4.23
C ALA A 72 -15.18 8.50 5.71
N SER A 73 -14.52 7.78 6.62
CA SER A 73 -14.71 7.94 8.07
C SER A 73 -14.07 9.21 8.61
N PHE A 74 -12.98 9.68 8.00
CA PHE A 74 -12.19 10.83 8.46
C PHE A 74 -11.96 11.85 7.32
N PRO A 75 -12.99 12.62 6.91
CA PRO A 75 -12.89 13.51 5.74
C PRO A 75 -11.86 14.64 5.93
N LEU A 76 -11.66 15.13 7.15
CA LEU A 76 -10.60 16.11 7.43
C LEU A 76 -9.19 15.51 7.25
N PHE A 77 -9.01 14.28 7.64
CA PHE A 77 -7.76 13.56 7.41
C PHE A 77 -7.52 13.35 5.91
N TYR A 78 -8.56 12.98 5.16
CA TYR A 78 -8.47 12.85 3.71
C TYR A 78 -7.97 14.13 3.04
N SER A 79 -8.63 15.26 3.31
CA SER A 79 -8.29 16.54 2.67
C SER A 79 -6.87 17.01 3.03
N THR A 80 -6.49 16.88 4.31
CA THR A 80 -5.15 17.26 4.79
C THR A 80 -4.05 16.33 4.26
N SER A 81 -4.30 15.04 4.27
CA SER A 81 -3.32 14.03 3.87
C SER A 81 -3.06 14.08 2.36
N PHE A 82 -4.10 14.20 1.53
CA PHE A 82 -3.92 14.33 0.07
C PHE A 82 -3.43 15.72 -0.35
N GLY A 83 -3.84 16.78 0.35
CA GLY A 83 -3.29 18.12 0.11
C GLY A 83 -1.81 18.19 0.48
N GLY A 84 -1.46 17.61 1.61
CA GLY A 84 -0.17 17.73 2.21
C GLY A 84 0.83 16.62 1.86
N ALA A 85 0.43 15.37 1.70
CA ALA A 85 1.28 14.22 1.39
C ALA A 85 1.00 13.65 -0.01
N TYR A 86 0.57 14.48 -0.97
CA TYR A 86 0.20 14.07 -2.32
C TYR A 86 1.27 13.18 -2.98
N TRP A 87 2.52 13.60 -2.96
CA TRP A 87 3.62 12.86 -3.57
C TRP A 87 3.86 11.50 -2.91
N LEU A 88 3.71 11.42 -1.59
CA LEU A 88 3.84 10.17 -0.85
C LEU A 88 2.78 9.16 -1.32
N TRP A 89 1.51 9.58 -1.40
CA TRP A 89 0.42 8.73 -1.87
C TRP A 89 0.59 8.31 -3.32
N MET A 90 1.07 9.22 -4.18
CA MET A 90 1.35 8.91 -5.58
C MET A 90 2.48 7.89 -5.75
N ILE A 91 3.55 8.00 -4.96
CA ILE A 91 4.65 7.02 -5.01
C ILE A 91 4.17 5.66 -4.51
N ILE A 92 3.40 5.61 -3.41
CA ILE A 92 2.80 4.36 -2.93
C ILE A 92 1.96 3.72 -4.04
N LEU A 93 1.03 4.45 -4.63
CA LEU A 93 0.19 3.96 -5.71
C LEU A 93 1.02 3.44 -6.89
N PHE A 94 2.03 4.19 -7.30
CA PHE A 94 2.89 3.83 -8.41
C PHE A 94 3.67 2.52 -8.16
N THR A 95 4.14 2.29 -6.93
CA THR A 95 4.80 1.01 -6.59
C THR A 95 3.86 -0.18 -6.74
N PHE A 96 2.59 -0.04 -6.36
CA PHE A 96 1.59 -1.10 -6.54
C PHE A 96 1.20 -1.32 -8.02
N VAL A 97 1.16 -0.25 -8.82
CA VAL A 97 0.97 -0.37 -10.28
C VAL A 97 2.13 -1.14 -10.91
N LEU A 98 3.37 -0.81 -10.56
CA LEU A 98 4.55 -1.56 -11.04
C LEU A 98 4.49 -3.02 -10.64
N GLN A 99 4.01 -3.32 -9.44
CA GLN A 99 3.81 -4.70 -8.99
C GLN A 99 2.78 -5.44 -9.85
N ALA A 100 1.61 -4.84 -10.08
CA ALA A 100 0.55 -5.43 -10.87
C ALA A 100 1.04 -5.77 -12.28
N VAL A 101 1.68 -4.80 -12.94
CA VAL A 101 2.29 -4.98 -14.26
C VAL A 101 3.34 -6.09 -14.24
N SER A 102 4.13 -6.18 -13.18
CA SER A 102 5.19 -7.18 -13.07
C SER A 102 4.66 -8.61 -12.95
N TYR A 103 3.60 -8.82 -12.17
CA TYR A 103 2.98 -10.15 -12.07
C TYR A 103 2.34 -10.58 -13.39
N GLU A 104 1.67 -9.67 -14.09
CA GLU A 104 0.95 -9.98 -15.31
C GLU A 104 1.88 -10.18 -16.51
N PHE A 105 2.90 -9.35 -16.67
CA PHE A 105 3.66 -9.28 -17.93
C PHE A 105 5.00 -10.01 -17.92
N GLN A 106 5.55 -10.42 -16.75
CA GLN A 106 6.85 -11.07 -16.67
C GLN A 106 6.95 -12.38 -17.48
N SER A 107 5.82 -13.08 -17.66
CA SER A 107 5.76 -14.40 -18.31
C SER A 107 5.15 -14.36 -19.70
N LYS A 108 4.66 -13.19 -20.16
CA LYS A 108 4.02 -13.07 -21.47
C LYS A 108 5.04 -13.04 -22.62
N ALA A 109 4.67 -13.62 -23.74
CA ALA A 109 5.41 -13.48 -24.99
C ALA A 109 5.38 -12.00 -25.43
N GLY A 110 6.52 -11.45 -25.89
CA GLY A 110 6.63 -10.03 -26.24
C GLY A 110 7.00 -9.12 -25.07
N ASN A 111 7.49 -9.69 -23.97
CA ASN A 111 8.01 -8.97 -22.83
C ASN A 111 9.16 -8.01 -23.23
N LEU A 112 8.90 -6.69 -23.19
CA LEU A 112 9.83 -5.65 -23.64
C LEU A 112 11.02 -5.44 -22.69
N LEU A 113 10.82 -5.59 -21.37
CA LEU A 113 11.82 -5.25 -20.36
C LEU A 113 12.63 -6.46 -19.86
N GLY A 114 12.15 -7.67 -20.17
CA GLY A 114 12.78 -8.92 -19.73
C GLY A 114 12.39 -9.31 -18.28
N LYS A 115 12.40 -10.62 -18.02
CA LYS A 115 11.97 -11.20 -16.71
C LYS A 115 12.71 -10.63 -15.52
N LYS A 116 14.00 -10.27 -15.69
CA LYS A 116 14.83 -9.72 -14.61
C LYS A 116 14.33 -8.34 -14.16
N ALA A 117 13.95 -7.45 -15.10
CA ALA A 117 13.45 -6.13 -14.77
C ALA A 117 12.13 -6.19 -13.98
N TYR A 118 11.19 -7.03 -14.41
CA TYR A 118 9.93 -7.19 -13.67
C TYR A 118 10.12 -7.75 -12.26
N ARG A 119 11.08 -8.67 -12.07
CA ARG A 119 11.42 -9.15 -10.73
C ARG A 119 12.05 -8.07 -9.85
N VAL A 120 12.84 -7.18 -10.42
CA VAL A 120 13.36 -6.02 -9.69
C VAL A 120 12.21 -5.10 -9.27
N PHE A 121 11.21 -4.87 -10.11
CA PHE A 121 10.03 -4.10 -9.74
C PHE A 121 9.23 -4.74 -8.61
N LEU A 122 9.12 -6.08 -8.58
CA LEU A 122 8.51 -6.78 -7.44
C LEU A 122 9.29 -6.58 -6.14
N VAL A 123 10.61 -6.64 -6.21
CA VAL A 123 11.46 -6.38 -5.03
C VAL A 123 11.34 -4.92 -4.59
N LEU A 124 11.36 -3.97 -5.51
CA LEU A 124 11.16 -2.55 -5.20
C LEU A 124 9.82 -2.32 -4.50
N ASN A 125 8.73 -2.88 -5.03
CA ASN A 125 7.44 -2.78 -4.36
C ASN A 125 7.43 -3.46 -2.99
N GLY A 126 8.05 -4.64 -2.86
CA GLY A 126 8.14 -5.36 -1.59
C GLY A 126 8.87 -4.60 -0.47
N VAL A 127 9.73 -3.64 -0.83
CA VAL A 127 10.44 -2.77 0.12
C VAL A 127 9.78 -1.41 0.24
N VAL A 128 9.65 -0.70 -0.88
CA VAL A 128 9.22 0.71 -0.91
C VAL A 128 7.76 0.86 -0.47
N GLY A 129 6.87 -0.02 -0.94
CA GLY A 129 5.45 0.02 -0.59
C GLY A 129 5.22 -0.05 0.93
N PRO A 130 5.65 -1.13 1.61
CA PRO A 130 5.50 -1.26 3.07
C PRO A 130 6.22 -0.18 3.88
N VAL A 131 7.42 0.25 3.45
CA VAL A 131 8.19 1.31 4.14
C VAL A 131 7.46 2.65 4.08
N LEU A 132 6.96 3.05 2.90
CA LEU A 132 6.23 4.30 2.76
C LEU A 132 4.88 4.28 3.48
N LEU A 133 4.14 3.17 3.42
CA LEU A 133 2.90 3.01 4.18
C LEU A 133 3.16 3.02 5.68
N GLY A 134 4.18 2.30 6.14
CA GLY A 134 4.58 2.30 7.55
C GLY A 134 5.02 3.69 8.01
N GLY A 135 5.77 4.42 7.19
CA GLY A 135 6.15 5.81 7.43
C GLY A 135 4.94 6.74 7.54
N ALA A 136 3.97 6.60 6.62
CA ALA A 136 2.72 7.36 6.68
C ALA A 136 1.94 7.11 7.98
N VAL A 137 1.83 5.84 8.40
CA VAL A 137 1.19 5.47 9.67
C VAL A 137 1.99 5.96 10.87
N ALA A 138 3.31 5.93 10.82
CA ALA A 138 4.17 6.42 11.90
C ALA A 138 3.96 7.92 12.19
N THR A 139 3.61 8.72 11.18
CA THR A 139 3.29 10.15 11.39
C THR A 139 2.07 10.38 12.29
N PHE A 140 1.18 9.39 12.45
CA PHE A 140 0.06 9.49 13.39
C PHE A 140 0.50 9.47 14.85
N PHE A 141 1.66 8.86 15.12
CA PHE A 141 2.22 8.80 16.48
C PHE A 141 3.17 9.94 16.78
N THR A 142 3.95 10.36 15.78
CA THR A 142 4.97 11.40 15.95
C THR A 142 4.45 12.81 15.65
N GLY A 143 3.32 12.90 14.95
CA GLY A 143 2.84 14.14 14.36
C GLY A 143 3.64 14.53 13.11
N SER A 144 3.10 15.44 12.33
CA SER A 144 3.75 16.04 11.17
C SER A 144 3.85 17.55 11.40
N ALA A 145 4.98 18.13 11.05
CA ALA A 145 5.18 19.58 11.10
C ALA A 145 4.43 20.27 9.95
N PHE A 146 3.11 20.39 10.08
CA PHE A 146 2.29 21.15 9.12
C PHE A 146 1.26 22.01 9.87
N TYR A 147 0.85 23.10 9.26
CA TYR A 147 -0.26 23.91 9.73
C TYR A 147 -1.28 24.09 8.60
N ILE A 148 -2.55 24.16 8.98
CA ILE A 148 -3.64 24.36 8.02
C ILE A 148 -3.90 25.86 7.88
N ASN A 149 -3.59 26.42 6.73
CA ASN A 149 -3.95 27.78 6.42
C ASN A 149 -5.38 27.81 5.85
N LYS A 150 -6.25 28.68 6.38
CA LYS A 150 -7.67 28.78 5.99
C LYS A 150 -7.88 29.10 4.50
N GLY A 151 -6.86 29.57 3.79
CA GLY A 151 -6.94 29.98 2.39
C GLY A 151 -6.45 28.96 1.37
N ASN A 152 -5.53 28.07 1.72
CA ASN A 152 -4.93 27.15 0.75
C ASN A 152 -4.30 25.93 1.43
N ILE A 153 -4.89 24.76 1.24
CA ILE A 153 -4.39 23.50 1.81
C ILE A 153 -3.06 23.08 1.13
N ALA A 154 -2.81 23.52 -0.10
CA ALA A 154 -1.61 23.18 -0.86
C ALA A 154 -0.33 23.88 -0.34
N ASP A 155 -0.46 25.04 0.31
CA ASP A 155 0.68 25.78 0.87
C ASP A 155 1.13 25.28 2.25
N THR A 156 0.57 24.17 2.70
CA THR A 156 0.73 23.67 4.08
C THR A 156 1.88 22.69 4.24
N MET A 157 2.65 22.47 3.18
CA MET A 157 3.77 21.53 3.20
C MET A 157 5.09 22.21 2.82
N MET A 158 5.81 22.55 3.82
CA MET A 158 7.27 22.60 3.75
C MET A 158 7.85 21.56 4.69
#